data_395008fb26f2e00da5cc09e8ebc26da1
#
_entry.id   395008fb26f2e00da5cc09e8ebc26da1
#
_cell.length_a   1.000
_cell.length_b   1.000
_cell.length_c   1.000
_cell.angle_alpha   90.00
_cell.angle_beta   90.00
_cell.angle_gamma   90.00
#
_symmetry.space_group_name_H-M   'P 1'
#
loop_
_entity.id
_entity.type
_entity.pdbx_description
1 polymer ?
#
loop_
_entity_poly.entity_id
_entity_poly.type
_entity_poly.pdbx_seq_one_letter_code
_entity_poly.pdbx_strand_id
1 'polypeptide(L)'
;LYTRTDDAGRVYPYSNQAADVLALLELHLQRHKVQLRTGCTVSTLRQSKGGYAVQFANSEGDMESLRADAVICAMGGAAGPQFGTDGFGTRFAADCGGQMRPLYPCLTALQCAKPNKSLAGIRAKAAARLLDGDRVLAEEIGEVQFTDYGLSGICIMQLSGLLAPGRRPRAPVVELDLFPELSEMDLTRLLARHAIQTASDTLAGFWTGLLNVKLG
;
A
#
# COMPACT_ATOMS: atom_id res chain seq x y z
N LEU A 1 1.93 -19.58 -17.36
CA LEU A 1 0.87 -19.22 -16.39
C LEU A 1 -0.39 -18.80 -17.14
N TYR A 2 -1.50 -19.46 -16.90
CA TYR A 2 -2.81 -18.99 -17.38
C TYR A 2 -3.32 -17.92 -16.42
N THR A 3 -3.80 -16.81 -17.00
CA THR A 3 -4.25 -15.66 -16.21
C THR A 3 -5.66 -15.25 -16.62
N ARG A 4 -6.33 -14.53 -15.73
CA ARG A 4 -7.57 -13.82 -15.98
C ARG A 4 -7.45 -12.35 -15.53
N THR A 5 -8.17 -11.48 -16.21
CA THR A 5 -8.23 -10.06 -15.90
C THR A 5 -9.60 -9.75 -15.30
N ASP A 6 -9.65 -9.01 -14.21
CA ASP A 6 -10.90 -8.52 -13.63
C ASP A 6 -11.37 -7.21 -14.28
N ASP A 7 -12.57 -6.74 -13.91
CA ASP A 7 -13.19 -5.54 -14.47
C ASP A 7 -12.38 -4.24 -14.21
N ALA A 8 -11.48 -4.27 -13.22
CA ALA A 8 -10.55 -3.17 -12.91
C ALA A 8 -9.21 -3.29 -13.65
N GLY A 9 -9.06 -4.25 -14.57
CA GLY A 9 -7.85 -4.48 -15.35
C GLY A 9 -6.73 -5.19 -14.58
N ARG A 10 -7.00 -5.73 -13.40
CA ARG A 10 -6.00 -6.46 -12.60
C ARG A 10 -5.89 -7.89 -13.07
N VAL A 11 -4.66 -8.39 -13.18
CA VAL A 11 -4.35 -9.73 -13.70
C VAL A 11 -4.02 -10.67 -12.55
N TYR A 12 -4.72 -11.80 -12.52
CA TYR A 12 -4.55 -12.86 -11.52
C TYR A 12 -4.27 -14.20 -12.18
N PRO A 13 -3.56 -15.14 -11.49
CA PRO A 13 -3.52 -16.52 -11.95
C PRO A 13 -4.96 -17.08 -12.03
N TYR A 14 -5.21 -17.95 -13.01
CA TYR A 14 -6.54 -18.51 -13.21
C TYR A 14 -7.06 -19.25 -11.98
N SER A 15 -6.16 -19.89 -11.25
CA SER A 15 -6.44 -20.58 -9.97
C SER A 15 -6.73 -19.67 -8.79
N ASN A 16 -6.44 -18.35 -8.88
CA ASN A 16 -6.42 -17.39 -7.76
C ASN A 16 -5.45 -17.74 -6.62
N GLN A 17 -4.48 -18.61 -6.87
CA GLN A 17 -3.50 -19.03 -5.87
C GLN A 17 -2.16 -18.37 -6.13
N ALA A 18 -1.67 -17.55 -5.21
CA ALA A 18 -0.33 -16.96 -5.29
C ALA A 18 0.77 -18.04 -5.29
N ALA A 19 0.53 -19.15 -4.59
CA ALA A 19 1.45 -20.30 -4.53
C ALA A 19 1.74 -20.89 -5.91
N ASP A 20 0.77 -20.89 -6.84
CA ASP A 20 0.97 -21.42 -8.19
C ASP A 20 1.93 -20.56 -9.02
N VAL A 21 1.96 -19.25 -8.77
CA VAL A 21 2.94 -18.34 -9.39
C VAL A 21 4.34 -18.73 -8.92
N LEU A 22 4.51 -18.92 -7.60
CA LEU A 22 5.78 -19.33 -7.00
C LEU A 22 6.25 -20.67 -7.55
N ALA A 23 5.38 -21.68 -7.53
CA ALA A 23 5.70 -23.02 -8.02
C ALA A 23 6.15 -23.02 -9.49
N LEU A 24 5.50 -22.22 -10.35
CA LEU A 24 5.90 -22.09 -11.75
C LEU A 24 7.27 -21.42 -11.90
N LEU A 25 7.56 -20.39 -11.11
CA LEU A 25 8.88 -19.72 -11.13
C LEU A 25 9.98 -20.71 -10.70
N GLU A 26 9.76 -21.46 -9.62
CA GLU A 26 10.69 -22.49 -9.15
C GLU A 26 10.92 -23.59 -10.21
N LEU A 27 9.85 -24.05 -10.88
CA LEU A 27 9.97 -25.01 -11.97
C LEU A 27 10.83 -24.47 -13.13
N HIS A 28 10.70 -23.19 -13.47
CA HIS A 28 11.53 -22.54 -14.49
C HIS A 28 13.00 -22.46 -14.06
N LEU A 29 13.28 -22.09 -12.82
CA LEU A 29 14.64 -22.08 -12.28
C LEU A 29 15.29 -23.48 -12.39
N GLN A 30 14.56 -24.53 -12.01
CA GLN A 30 15.03 -25.92 -12.11
C GLN A 30 15.31 -26.32 -13.57
N ARG A 31 14.39 -26.01 -14.49
CA ARG A 31 14.56 -26.34 -15.94
C ARG A 31 15.79 -25.67 -16.55
N HIS A 32 16.07 -24.45 -16.12
CA HIS A 32 17.24 -23.71 -16.57
C HIS A 32 18.49 -23.96 -15.74
N LYS A 33 18.44 -24.94 -14.81
CA LYS A 33 19.58 -25.30 -13.95
C LYS A 33 20.15 -24.12 -13.16
N VAL A 34 19.30 -23.17 -12.77
CA VAL A 34 19.68 -22.06 -11.93
C VAL A 34 19.91 -22.58 -10.51
N GLN A 35 21.07 -22.22 -9.92
CA GLN A 35 21.34 -22.55 -8.52
C GLN A 35 20.60 -21.58 -7.62
N LEU A 36 19.58 -22.06 -6.92
CA LEU A 36 18.86 -21.30 -5.92
C LEU A 36 19.47 -21.58 -4.53
N ARG A 37 19.91 -20.54 -3.84
CA ARG A 37 20.41 -20.60 -2.45
C ARG A 37 19.50 -19.78 -1.57
N THR A 38 18.74 -20.44 -0.72
CA THR A 38 17.86 -19.80 0.27
C THR A 38 18.55 -19.69 1.63
N GLY A 39 18.00 -18.88 2.54
CA GLY A 39 18.60 -18.64 3.86
C GLY A 39 19.93 -17.90 3.82
N CYS A 40 20.28 -17.27 2.70
CA CYS A 40 21.52 -16.53 2.55
C CYS A 40 21.28 -15.01 2.69
N THR A 41 22.10 -14.35 3.49
CA THR A 41 22.04 -12.90 3.69
C THR A 41 23.28 -12.23 3.07
N VAL A 42 23.09 -11.48 1.99
CA VAL A 42 24.18 -10.73 1.36
C VAL A 42 24.59 -9.56 2.25
N SER A 43 25.86 -9.51 2.63
CA SER A 43 26.42 -8.46 3.48
C SER A 43 27.24 -7.44 2.69
N THR A 44 27.91 -7.87 1.62
CA THR A 44 28.78 -7.00 0.84
C THR A 44 28.70 -7.35 -0.63
N LEU A 45 28.68 -6.31 -1.46
CA LEU A 45 28.79 -6.42 -2.91
C LEU A 45 29.80 -5.37 -3.38
N ARG A 46 30.89 -5.81 -4.01
CA ARG A 46 31.97 -4.94 -4.46
C ARG A 46 32.33 -5.21 -5.91
N GLN A 47 32.52 -4.15 -6.66
CA GLN A 47 33.10 -4.25 -7.98
C GLN A 47 34.60 -4.65 -7.86
N SER A 48 35.03 -5.58 -8.67
CA SER A 48 36.41 -6.04 -8.73
C SER A 48 36.88 -6.13 -10.20
N LYS A 49 38.17 -6.36 -10.44
CA LYS A 49 38.70 -6.55 -11.82
C LYS A 49 37.95 -7.73 -12.46
N GLY A 50 37.20 -7.44 -13.55
CA GLY A 50 36.50 -8.43 -14.36
C GLY A 50 35.20 -8.96 -13.75
N GLY A 51 34.52 -8.20 -12.88
CA GLY A 51 33.21 -8.59 -12.35
C GLY A 51 32.92 -8.08 -10.94
N TYR A 52 32.27 -8.89 -10.13
CA TYR A 52 31.82 -8.54 -8.80
C TYR A 52 32.19 -9.62 -7.78
N ALA A 53 32.50 -9.22 -6.57
CA ALA A 53 32.65 -10.10 -5.40
C ALA A 53 31.43 -9.91 -4.48
N VAL A 54 30.74 -11.00 -4.18
CA VAL A 54 29.56 -11.03 -3.32
C VAL A 54 29.94 -11.80 -2.06
N GLN A 55 29.76 -11.19 -0.89
CA GLN A 55 29.90 -11.85 0.41
C GLN A 55 28.52 -12.01 1.04
N PHE A 56 28.27 -13.17 1.61
CA PHE A 56 26.99 -13.48 2.24
C PHE A 56 27.19 -14.48 3.40
N ALA A 57 26.31 -14.41 4.37
CA ALA A 57 26.17 -15.47 5.36
C ALA A 57 25.22 -16.53 4.79
N ASN A 58 25.59 -17.81 4.89
CA ASN A 58 24.75 -18.93 4.52
C ASN A 58 23.71 -19.25 5.62
N SER A 59 22.89 -20.27 5.42
CA SER A 59 21.84 -20.69 6.38
C SER A 59 22.38 -21.16 7.74
N GLU A 60 23.67 -21.50 7.83
CA GLU A 60 24.34 -21.93 9.04
C GLU A 60 25.04 -20.75 9.76
N GLY A 61 25.08 -19.59 9.12
CA GLY A 61 25.72 -18.37 9.61
C GLY A 61 27.17 -18.22 9.18
N ASP A 62 27.71 -19.15 8.39
CA ASP A 62 29.07 -19.06 7.90
C ASP A 62 29.20 -18.05 6.77
N MET A 63 30.30 -17.31 6.77
CA MET A 63 30.60 -16.32 5.74
C MET A 63 31.19 -16.97 4.50
N GLU A 64 30.50 -16.83 3.40
CA GLU A 64 30.94 -17.28 2.08
C GLU A 64 31.19 -16.09 1.12
N SER A 65 31.94 -16.36 0.07
CA SER A 65 32.18 -15.39 -1.01
C SER A 65 32.07 -16.08 -2.36
N LEU A 66 31.44 -15.40 -3.32
CA LEU A 66 31.42 -15.83 -4.70
C LEU A 66 31.79 -14.68 -5.64
N ARG A 67 32.25 -15.01 -6.83
CA ARG A 67 32.53 -14.07 -7.92
C ARG A 67 31.50 -14.25 -9.02
N ALA A 68 31.10 -13.14 -9.62
CA ALA A 68 30.17 -13.12 -10.75
C ALA A 68 30.60 -12.06 -11.76
N ASP A 69 30.40 -12.33 -13.06
CA ASP A 69 30.66 -11.36 -14.12
C ASP A 69 29.68 -10.19 -14.08
N ALA A 70 28.43 -10.46 -13.66
CA ALA A 70 27.37 -9.48 -13.49
C ALA A 70 26.50 -9.83 -12.29
N VAL A 71 25.85 -8.83 -11.68
CA VAL A 71 24.94 -8.99 -10.56
C VAL A 71 23.65 -8.21 -10.82
N ILE A 72 22.52 -8.86 -10.64
CA ILE A 72 21.21 -8.23 -10.66
C ILE A 72 20.73 -8.06 -9.22
N CYS A 73 20.60 -6.80 -8.78
CA CYS A 73 20.08 -6.46 -7.46
C CYS A 73 18.55 -6.42 -7.50
N ALA A 74 17.92 -7.47 -7.02
CA ALA A 74 16.45 -7.62 -6.99
C ALA A 74 15.91 -7.88 -5.58
N MET A 75 16.64 -7.46 -4.52
CA MET A 75 16.33 -7.71 -3.12
C MET A 75 15.22 -6.81 -2.56
N GLY A 76 14.52 -6.06 -3.41
CA GLY A 76 13.46 -5.14 -2.98
C GLY A 76 13.99 -3.86 -2.33
N GLY A 77 13.09 -3.07 -1.77
CA GLY A 77 13.38 -1.83 -1.06
C GLY A 77 13.28 -1.98 0.46
N ALA A 78 12.78 -0.94 1.14
CA ALA A 78 12.61 -0.91 2.60
C ALA A 78 11.15 -1.00 3.06
N ALA A 79 10.22 -1.26 2.14
CA ALA A 79 8.77 -1.20 2.44
C ALA A 79 8.22 -2.44 3.17
N GLY A 80 8.96 -3.53 3.24
CA GLY A 80 8.50 -4.78 3.84
C GLY A 80 9.55 -5.42 4.73
N PRO A 81 9.99 -4.75 5.84
CA PRO A 81 11.07 -5.26 6.69
C PRO A 81 10.75 -6.63 7.30
N GLN A 82 9.48 -6.96 7.50
CA GLN A 82 9.04 -8.28 7.94
C GLN A 82 9.38 -9.41 6.96
N PHE A 83 9.66 -9.09 5.69
CA PHE A 83 10.09 -10.03 4.66
C PHE A 83 11.62 -10.04 4.46
N GLY A 84 12.38 -9.41 5.36
CA GLY A 84 13.83 -9.34 5.31
C GLY A 84 14.39 -8.24 4.41
N THR A 85 13.57 -7.30 3.93
CA THR A 85 14.05 -6.18 3.11
C THR A 85 14.44 -5.00 4.00
N ASP A 86 15.70 -4.59 3.96
CA ASP A 86 16.26 -3.53 4.80
C ASP A 86 16.78 -2.31 4.00
N GLY A 87 16.54 -2.30 2.69
CA GLY A 87 17.05 -1.27 1.79
C GLY A 87 18.51 -1.45 1.38
N PHE A 88 19.10 -2.65 1.57
CA PHE A 88 20.49 -2.94 1.20
C PHE A 88 20.80 -2.58 -0.26
N GLY A 89 19.91 -2.95 -1.21
CA GLY A 89 20.11 -2.64 -2.63
C GLY A 89 20.20 -1.14 -2.91
N THR A 90 19.44 -0.33 -2.17
CA THR A 90 19.49 1.13 -2.26
C THR A 90 20.84 1.68 -1.77
N ARG A 91 21.33 1.17 -0.64
CA ARG A 91 22.63 1.56 -0.09
C ARG A 91 23.77 1.16 -1.05
N PHE A 92 23.71 -0.07 -1.56
CA PHE A 92 24.67 -0.56 -2.53
C PHE A 92 24.70 0.28 -3.81
N ALA A 93 23.55 0.68 -4.35
CA ALA A 93 23.49 1.56 -5.51
C ALA A 93 24.15 2.93 -5.24
N ALA A 94 23.99 3.47 -4.03
CA ALA A 94 24.68 4.70 -3.62
C ALA A 94 26.21 4.50 -3.53
N ASP A 95 26.66 3.39 -2.98
CA ASP A 95 28.08 3.04 -2.89
C ASP A 95 28.74 2.87 -4.28
N CYS A 96 27.96 2.48 -5.28
CA CYS A 96 28.36 2.42 -6.68
C CYS A 96 28.28 3.77 -7.42
N GLY A 97 28.03 4.88 -6.72
CA GLY A 97 27.93 6.22 -7.31
C GLY A 97 26.53 6.59 -7.83
N GLY A 98 25.53 5.79 -7.54
CA GLY A 98 24.15 6.08 -7.87
C GLY A 98 23.60 7.25 -7.03
N GLN A 99 22.82 8.13 -7.65
CA GLN A 99 22.11 9.18 -6.94
C GLN A 99 20.82 8.61 -6.35
N MET A 100 20.73 8.58 -5.02
CA MET A 100 19.57 8.09 -4.31
C MET A 100 18.67 9.24 -3.85
N ARG A 101 17.38 9.09 -4.04
CA ARG A 101 16.38 9.96 -3.41
C ARG A 101 16.00 9.40 -2.06
N PRO A 102 15.73 10.24 -1.06
CA PRO A 102 15.18 9.78 0.22
C PRO A 102 13.93 8.93 0.02
N LEU A 103 13.86 7.81 0.73
CA LEU A 103 12.69 6.94 0.75
C LEU A 103 11.70 7.44 1.79
N TYR A 104 10.42 7.44 1.44
CA TYR A 104 9.34 7.82 2.33
C TYR A 104 8.24 6.77 2.29
N PRO A 105 7.50 6.54 3.39
CA PRO A 105 6.33 5.69 3.39
C PRO A 105 5.30 6.18 2.35
N CYS A 106 4.79 5.25 1.57
CA CYS A 106 3.73 5.45 0.59
C CYS A 106 2.83 4.22 0.58
N LEU A 107 1.59 4.35 0.14
CA LEU A 107 0.57 3.30 0.22
C LEU A 107 0.40 2.79 1.65
N THR A 108 0.31 3.71 2.58
CA THR A 108 0.15 3.43 4.02
C THR A 108 -1.08 4.12 4.59
N ALA A 109 -1.56 3.64 5.72
CA ALA A 109 -2.61 4.30 6.48
C ALA A 109 -2.18 5.70 6.94
N LEU A 110 -3.13 6.59 7.15
CA LEU A 110 -2.92 7.95 7.64
C LEU A 110 -3.26 8.04 9.13
N GLN A 111 -2.32 8.57 9.89
CA GLN A 111 -2.56 8.92 11.29
C GLN A 111 -3.26 10.29 11.35
N CYS A 112 -4.39 10.35 12.03
CA CYS A 112 -5.14 11.60 12.25
C CYS A 112 -4.73 12.25 13.58
N ALA A 113 -4.72 13.58 13.62
CA ALA A 113 -4.43 14.33 14.84
C ALA A 113 -5.47 14.08 15.94
N LYS A 114 -6.74 13.87 15.55
CA LYS A 114 -7.86 13.59 16.43
C LYS A 114 -8.69 12.42 15.86
N PRO A 115 -8.24 11.18 16.01
CA PRO A 115 -8.99 10.04 15.50
C PRO A 115 -10.24 9.78 16.34
N ASN A 116 -11.35 9.45 15.68
CA ASN A 116 -12.53 8.98 16.40
C ASN A 116 -12.41 7.45 16.65
N LYS A 117 -11.95 7.09 17.83
CA LYS A 117 -11.72 5.68 18.22
C LYS A 117 -12.98 4.84 18.25
N SER A 118 -14.16 5.45 18.40
CA SER A 118 -15.45 4.70 18.40
C SER A 118 -15.76 4.10 17.04
N LEU A 119 -15.17 4.66 15.96
CA LEU A 119 -15.34 4.17 14.60
C LEU A 119 -14.35 3.06 14.22
N ALA A 120 -13.40 2.72 15.08
CA ALA A 120 -12.40 1.70 14.77
C ALA A 120 -13.04 0.38 14.30
N GLY A 121 -12.54 -0.14 13.17
CA GLY A 121 -13.06 -1.34 12.51
C GLY A 121 -14.21 -1.09 11.53
N ILE A 122 -14.80 0.09 11.50
CA ILE A 122 -15.85 0.42 10.53
C ILE A 122 -15.21 0.59 9.14
N ARG A 123 -15.93 0.11 8.14
CA ARG A 123 -15.62 0.32 6.72
C ARG A 123 -16.79 1.01 6.04
N ALA A 124 -16.48 1.95 5.16
CA ALA A 124 -17.47 2.65 4.36
C ALA A 124 -16.92 2.94 2.97
N LYS A 125 -17.76 2.87 1.94
CA LYS A 125 -17.43 3.42 0.63
C LYS A 125 -17.51 4.94 0.72
N ALA A 126 -16.50 5.62 0.20
CA ALA A 126 -16.47 7.07 0.20
C ALA A 126 -15.63 7.60 -0.96
N ALA A 127 -15.86 8.87 -1.33
CA ALA A 127 -14.84 9.66 -2.00
C ALA A 127 -14.02 10.36 -0.92
N ALA A 128 -12.71 10.11 -0.94
CA ALA A 128 -11.74 10.70 -0.03
C ALA A 128 -10.97 11.80 -0.76
N ARG A 129 -11.07 13.04 -0.28
CA ARG A 129 -10.36 14.19 -0.81
C ARG A 129 -9.25 14.60 0.14
N LEU A 130 -8.04 14.74 -0.37
CA LEU A 130 -6.94 15.35 0.38
C LEU A 130 -6.89 16.84 0.05
N LEU A 131 -6.99 17.68 1.08
CA LEU A 131 -7.00 19.13 0.95
C LEU A 131 -5.78 19.76 1.62
N ASP A 132 -5.38 20.96 1.15
CA ASP A 132 -4.47 21.90 1.80
C ASP A 132 -5.17 23.27 1.86
N GLY A 133 -5.76 23.59 2.98
CA GLY A 133 -6.75 24.68 3.09
C GLY A 133 -7.97 24.33 2.22
N ASP A 134 -8.37 25.28 1.37
CA ASP A 134 -9.52 25.10 0.45
C ASP A 134 -9.15 24.39 -0.87
N ARG A 135 -7.86 24.04 -1.05
CA ARG A 135 -7.39 23.42 -2.29
C ARG A 135 -7.45 21.91 -2.20
N VAL A 136 -8.23 21.27 -3.07
CA VAL A 136 -8.18 19.84 -3.28
C VAL A 136 -6.89 19.45 -4.02
N LEU A 137 -6.09 18.60 -3.42
CA LEU A 137 -4.84 18.09 -3.99
C LEU A 137 -5.06 16.81 -4.82
N ALA A 138 -5.92 15.94 -4.33
CA ALA A 138 -6.34 14.72 -5.01
C ALA A 138 -7.64 14.19 -4.41
N GLU A 139 -8.32 13.36 -5.18
CA GLU A 139 -9.52 12.63 -4.79
C GLU A 139 -9.39 11.18 -5.23
N GLU A 140 -9.78 10.26 -4.37
CA GLU A 140 -9.81 8.82 -4.61
C GLU A 140 -11.13 8.24 -4.08
N ILE A 141 -11.74 7.35 -4.86
CA ILE A 141 -13.02 6.71 -4.48
C ILE A 141 -12.76 5.25 -4.15
N GLY A 142 -13.26 4.80 -2.99
CA GLY A 142 -13.10 3.42 -2.59
C GLY A 142 -13.57 3.15 -1.17
N GLU A 143 -13.19 1.98 -0.65
CA GLU A 143 -13.44 1.63 0.73
C GLU A 143 -12.45 2.34 1.66
N VAL A 144 -12.98 3.14 2.58
CA VAL A 144 -12.27 3.71 3.73
C VAL A 144 -12.45 2.80 4.93
N GLN A 145 -11.39 2.54 5.65
CA GLN A 145 -11.41 1.84 6.93
C GLN A 145 -11.01 2.82 8.04
N PHE A 146 -11.88 2.97 9.01
CA PHE A 146 -11.58 3.72 10.24
C PHE A 146 -10.76 2.85 11.18
N THR A 147 -9.72 3.43 11.75
CA THR A 147 -8.83 2.78 12.74
C THR A 147 -8.83 3.59 14.03
N ASP A 148 -8.27 3.04 15.08
CA ASP A 148 -8.12 3.73 16.37
C ASP A 148 -7.11 4.89 16.32
N TYR A 149 -6.26 4.95 15.29
CA TYR A 149 -5.26 6.00 15.05
C TYR A 149 -5.58 6.90 13.84
N GLY A 150 -6.58 6.58 13.02
CA GLY A 150 -6.91 7.39 11.85
C GLY A 150 -7.66 6.64 10.75
N LEU A 151 -7.17 6.74 9.53
CA LEU A 151 -7.83 6.23 8.33
C LEU A 151 -6.93 5.27 7.55
N SER A 152 -7.53 4.21 7.00
CA SER A 152 -6.91 3.23 6.14
C SER A 152 -7.86 2.89 4.98
N GLY A 153 -7.53 1.89 4.18
CA GLY A 153 -8.26 1.53 2.97
C GLY A 153 -7.52 2.01 1.72
N ILE A 154 -7.83 1.40 0.57
CA ILE A 154 -7.03 1.59 -0.65
C ILE A 154 -7.00 3.06 -1.08
N CYS A 155 -8.15 3.75 -1.09
CA CYS A 155 -8.24 5.17 -1.47
C CYS A 155 -7.41 6.07 -0.54
N ILE A 156 -7.42 5.81 0.77
CA ILE A 156 -6.59 6.55 1.75
C ILE A 156 -5.10 6.28 1.51
N MET A 157 -4.74 5.02 1.28
CA MET A 157 -3.34 4.64 1.01
C MET A 157 -2.82 5.31 -0.28
N GLN A 158 -3.63 5.43 -1.32
CA GLN A 158 -3.25 6.13 -2.56
C GLN A 158 -2.94 7.61 -2.30
N LEU A 159 -3.76 8.29 -1.48
CA LEU A 159 -3.53 9.68 -1.09
C LEU A 159 -2.26 9.87 -0.24
N SER A 160 -1.82 8.85 0.49
CA SER A 160 -0.71 8.95 1.45
C SER A 160 0.60 9.41 0.82
N GLY A 161 0.85 9.08 -0.46
CA GLY A 161 2.04 9.47 -1.18
C GLY A 161 2.21 10.99 -1.36
N LEU A 162 1.12 11.76 -1.28
CA LEU A 162 1.14 13.22 -1.35
C LEU A 162 1.58 13.88 -0.04
N LEU A 163 1.62 13.11 1.05
CA LEU A 163 2.05 13.58 2.38
C LEU A 163 3.54 13.37 2.63
N ALA A 164 4.29 12.86 1.65
CA ALA A 164 5.73 12.68 1.76
C ALA A 164 6.45 14.01 2.05
N PRO A 165 7.53 14.02 2.86
CA PRO A 165 8.33 15.21 3.10
C PRO A 165 8.80 15.86 1.79
N GLY A 166 8.74 17.19 1.73
CA GLY A 166 9.01 17.98 0.51
C GLY A 166 7.81 18.17 -0.43
N ARG A 167 6.73 17.40 -0.21
CA ARG A 167 5.44 17.59 -0.88
C ARG A 167 4.30 17.83 0.10
N ARG A 168 4.59 17.66 1.39
CA ARG A 168 3.58 17.71 2.46
C ARG A 168 2.86 19.06 2.47
N PRO A 169 1.52 19.04 2.36
CA PRO A 169 0.69 20.23 2.55
C PRO A 169 0.88 20.79 3.96
N ARG A 170 0.61 22.09 4.13
CA ARG A 170 0.82 22.79 5.42
C ARG A 170 -0.19 22.35 6.48
N ALA A 171 -1.44 22.19 6.07
CA ALA A 171 -2.56 21.80 6.94
C ALA A 171 -3.41 20.74 6.24
N PRO A 172 -2.89 19.50 6.09
CA PRO A 172 -3.60 18.46 5.35
C PRO A 172 -4.87 18.04 6.08
N VAL A 173 -5.97 18.01 5.33
CA VAL A 173 -7.26 17.49 5.78
C VAL A 173 -7.71 16.41 4.81
N VAL A 174 -8.24 15.32 5.34
CA VAL A 174 -8.97 14.33 4.54
C VAL A 174 -10.46 14.57 4.77
N GLU A 175 -11.14 14.95 3.71
CA GLU A 175 -12.60 15.05 3.66
C GLU A 175 -13.17 13.75 3.09
N LEU A 176 -14.24 13.26 3.66
CA LEU A 176 -14.92 12.04 3.23
C LEU A 176 -16.36 12.36 2.81
N ASP A 177 -16.67 12.11 1.54
CA ASP A 177 -18.04 12.04 1.05
C ASP A 177 -18.51 10.59 1.14
N LEU A 178 -19.50 10.33 1.99
CA LEU A 178 -20.04 8.98 2.24
C LEU A 178 -21.12 8.56 1.23
N PHE A 179 -21.49 9.45 0.30
CA PHE A 179 -22.48 9.19 -0.75
C PHE A 179 -21.93 9.57 -2.14
N PRO A 180 -20.75 9.10 -2.52
CA PRO A 180 -20.04 9.57 -3.71
C PRO A 180 -20.76 9.30 -5.04
N GLU A 181 -21.79 8.47 -5.04
CA GLU A 181 -22.62 8.17 -6.19
C GLU A 181 -23.82 9.09 -6.37
N LEU A 182 -24.09 9.96 -5.40
CA LEU A 182 -25.24 10.88 -5.43
C LEU A 182 -24.80 12.31 -5.71
N SER A 183 -25.56 13.00 -6.54
CA SER A 183 -25.45 14.46 -6.62
C SER A 183 -25.98 15.11 -5.33
N GLU A 184 -25.56 16.32 -5.02
CA GLU A 184 -26.06 17.09 -3.87
C GLU A 184 -27.61 17.19 -3.89
N MET A 185 -28.18 17.38 -5.08
CA MET A 185 -29.62 17.45 -5.25
C MET A 185 -30.32 16.11 -4.96
N ASP A 186 -29.72 14.99 -5.43
CA ASP A 186 -30.28 13.66 -5.21
C ASP A 186 -30.14 13.24 -3.76
N LEU A 187 -29.00 13.56 -3.14
CA LEU A 187 -28.79 13.34 -1.71
C LEU A 187 -29.80 14.13 -0.87
N THR A 188 -30.01 15.41 -1.19
CA THR A 188 -31.03 16.26 -0.51
C THR A 188 -32.42 15.65 -0.63
N ARG A 189 -32.81 15.19 -1.81
CA ARG A 189 -34.11 14.51 -2.02
C ARG A 189 -34.21 13.20 -1.25
N LEU A 190 -33.14 12.41 -1.25
CA LEU A 190 -33.08 11.17 -0.49
C LEU A 190 -33.28 11.42 1.00
N LEU A 191 -32.53 12.36 1.58
CA LEU A 191 -32.58 12.70 3.00
C LEU A 191 -33.97 13.25 3.40
N ALA A 192 -34.56 14.12 2.57
CA ALA A 192 -35.91 14.63 2.82
C ALA A 192 -36.98 13.52 2.84
N ARG A 193 -36.91 12.59 1.90
CA ARG A 193 -37.84 11.42 1.89
C ARG A 193 -37.59 10.50 3.06
N HIS A 194 -36.32 10.26 3.39
CA HIS A 194 -35.95 9.39 4.49
C HIS A 194 -36.41 9.95 5.84
N ALA A 195 -36.31 11.26 6.05
CA ALA A 195 -36.81 11.93 7.25
C ALA A 195 -38.33 11.70 7.47
N ILE A 196 -39.11 11.73 6.40
CA ILE A 196 -40.56 11.47 6.46
C ILE A 196 -40.84 10.01 6.78
N GLN A 197 -40.08 9.08 6.19
CA GLN A 197 -40.31 7.65 6.33
C GLN A 197 -39.86 7.09 7.69
N THR A 198 -38.74 7.57 8.21
CA THR A 198 -38.18 7.10 9.48
C THR A 198 -38.92 7.68 10.67
N ALA A 199 -39.47 8.91 10.55
CA ALA A 199 -40.18 9.62 11.64
C ALA A 199 -39.43 9.52 12.99
N SER A 200 -38.08 9.57 12.95
CA SER A 200 -37.26 9.34 14.14
C SER A 200 -37.00 10.66 14.86
N ASP A 201 -37.16 10.61 16.17
CA ASP A 201 -36.90 11.75 17.06
C ASP A 201 -35.42 11.88 17.45
N THR A 202 -34.57 10.95 16.98
CA THR A 202 -33.12 10.95 17.27
C THR A 202 -32.29 11.00 16.01
N LEU A 203 -31.15 11.66 16.10
CA LEU A 203 -30.17 11.72 14.96
C LEU A 203 -29.70 10.33 14.57
N ALA A 204 -29.39 9.48 15.53
CA ALA A 204 -28.96 8.10 15.26
C ALA A 204 -30.08 7.27 14.56
N GLY A 205 -31.33 7.45 14.96
CA GLY A 205 -32.46 6.83 14.29
C GLY A 205 -32.65 7.33 12.85
N PHE A 206 -32.42 8.62 12.62
CA PHE A 206 -32.48 9.19 11.27
C PHE A 206 -31.50 8.50 10.31
N TRP A 207 -30.27 8.21 10.73
CA TRP A 207 -29.26 7.58 9.87
C TRP A 207 -29.44 6.07 9.69
N THR A 208 -30.36 5.45 10.40
CA THR A 208 -30.62 4.01 10.28
C THR A 208 -31.03 3.64 8.85
N GLY A 209 -30.32 2.69 8.27
CA GLY A 209 -30.55 2.24 6.89
C GLY A 209 -29.84 3.06 5.81
N LEU A 210 -29.27 4.21 6.14
CA LEU A 210 -28.43 5.02 5.23
C LEU A 210 -26.94 4.84 5.50
N LEU A 211 -26.54 4.85 6.75
CA LEU A 211 -25.15 4.71 7.17
C LEU A 211 -25.00 3.58 8.19
N ASN A 212 -23.76 3.16 8.41
CA ASN A 212 -23.46 2.32 9.55
C ASN A 212 -23.85 3.06 10.84
N VAL A 213 -24.50 2.37 11.78
CA VAL A 213 -25.04 2.95 13.03
C VAL A 213 -24.03 3.76 13.85
N LYS A 214 -22.73 3.51 13.68
CA LYS A 214 -21.67 4.27 14.36
C LYS A 214 -21.19 5.50 13.57
N LEU A 215 -21.58 5.63 12.31
CA LEU A 215 -21.26 6.79 11.46
C LEU A 215 -22.36 7.84 11.45
N GLY A 216 -23.58 7.43 11.83
CA GLY A 216 -24.78 8.28 11.89
C GLY A 216 -25.02 8.93 13.28
#